data_f40a106c9ef8276a7c55bc00ea06d98b
#
_entry.id   f40a106c9ef8276a7c55bc00ea06d98b
#
_cell.length_a   1.000
_cell.length_b   1.000
_cell.length_c   1.000
_cell.angle_alpha   90.00
_cell.angle_beta   90.00
_cell.angle_gamma   90.00
#
_symmetry.space_group_name_H-M   'P 1'
#
loop_
_entity.id
_entity.type
_entity.pdbx_description
1 polymer ?
#
loop_
_entity_poly.entity_id
_entity_poly.type
_entity_poly.pdbx_seq_one_letter_code
_entity_poly.pdbx_strand_id
1 'polypeptide(L)'
;MMNRPGRENYTRAEWELIESQRTPRQVQRLLSSMKYNGGAGPATLLSFREALRRRTAHCLEAAITAAAILEHHGYPPLLLSLESQDQLDHVLFVYQHRGLWGSLARSRDIGLHGRRPVFRHLRHLAWSYFDPYVDGSGRITGYGVGDLRELGNYDWRFSKRNVWKVERYLQEIPHHEIRSSEHRHSRVLARFKEFKKQHPDKSPDYFANRHQWML
;
A
#
# COMPACT_ATOMS: atom_id res chain seq x y z
N MET A 1 -24.40 -2.99 -4.98
CA MET A 1 -22.96 -3.04 -5.33
C MET A 1 -22.67 -1.89 -6.28
N MET A 2 -21.75 -0.99 -5.94
CA MET A 2 -21.33 0.04 -6.91
C MET A 2 -20.61 -0.66 -8.07
N ASN A 3 -21.13 -0.49 -9.27
CA ASN A 3 -20.47 -0.95 -10.47
C ASN A 3 -19.15 -0.18 -10.68
N ARG A 4 -18.16 -0.88 -11.18
CA ARG A 4 -16.93 -0.27 -11.71
C ARG A 4 -17.32 0.84 -12.71
N PRO A 5 -16.74 2.06 -12.62
CA PRO A 5 -17.05 3.13 -13.56
C PRO A 5 -16.76 2.71 -15.01
N GLY A 6 -17.62 3.15 -15.93
CA GLY A 6 -17.38 2.96 -17.35
C GLY A 6 -16.27 3.90 -17.87
N ARG A 7 -15.81 3.65 -19.11
CA ARG A 7 -14.76 4.42 -19.79
C ARG A 7 -15.07 5.92 -19.85
N GLU A 8 -16.33 6.29 -19.98
CA GLU A 8 -16.80 7.67 -20.09
C GLU A 8 -16.48 8.55 -18.86
N ASN A 9 -16.19 7.93 -17.72
CA ASN A 9 -15.83 8.64 -16.49
C ASN A 9 -14.33 9.01 -16.42
N TYR A 10 -13.53 8.45 -17.33
CA TYR A 10 -12.09 8.65 -17.38
C TYR A 10 -11.72 9.61 -18.51
N THR A 11 -10.67 10.41 -18.29
CA THR A 11 -10.03 11.13 -19.38
C THR A 11 -9.36 10.12 -20.33
N ARG A 12 -9.07 10.55 -21.57
CA ARG A 12 -8.38 9.69 -22.53
C ARG A 12 -7.04 9.19 -21.99
N ALA A 13 -6.25 10.05 -21.37
CA ALA A 13 -4.95 9.69 -20.81
C ALA A 13 -5.05 8.72 -19.63
N GLU A 14 -6.05 8.88 -18.74
CA GLU A 14 -6.31 7.94 -17.65
C GLU A 14 -6.68 6.56 -18.19
N TRP A 15 -7.52 6.52 -19.24
CA TRP A 15 -7.94 5.26 -19.83
C TRP A 15 -6.79 4.53 -20.56
N GLU A 16 -6.00 5.25 -21.35
CA GLU A 16 -4.80 4.70 -22.01
C GLU A 16 -3.81 4.15 -20.97
N LEU A 17 -3.66 4.83 -19.84
CA LEU A 17 -2.86 4.32 -18.73
C LEU A 17 -3.43 3.01 -18.18
N ILE A 18 -4.75 2.95 -17.87
CA ILE A 18 -5.42 1.75 -17.36
C ILE A 18 -5.20 0.58 -18.34
N GLU A 19 -5.42 0.80 -19.63
CA GLU A 19 -5.26 -0.24 -20.66
C GLU A 19 -3.81 -0.74 -20.77
N SER A 20 -2.82 0.11 -20.51
CA SER A 20 -1.40 -0.26 -20.56
C SER A 20 -0.90 -0.95 -19.28
N GLN A 21 -1.57 -0.76 -18.13
CA GLN A 21 -1.16 -1.28 -16.82
C GLN A 21 -2.02 -2.49 -16.39
N ARG A 22 -1.96 -3.58 -17.15
CA ARG A 22 -2.86 -4.74 -17.01
C ARG A 22 -2.51 -5.70 -15.87
N THR A 23 -1.31 -5.64 -15.34
CA THR A 23 -0.82 -6.60 -14.35
C THR A 23 -0.33 -5.90 -13.08
N PRO A 24 -0.44 -6.54 -11.91
CA PRO A 24 0.11 -6.00 -10.66
C PRO A 24 1.57 -5.55 -10.78
N ARG A 25 2.39 -6.30 -11.51
CA ARG A 25 3.80 -5.93 -11.72
C ARG A 25 4.00 -4.63 -12.52
N GLN A 26 3.14 -4.39 -13.53
CA GLN A 26 3.18 -3.15 -14.29
C GLN A 26 2.74 -1.98 -13.40
N VAL A 27 1.65 -2.15 -12.65
CA VAL A 27 1.16 -1.12 -11.72
C VAL A 27 2.19 -0.83 -10.63
N GLN A 28 2.86 -1.86 -10.04
CA GLN A 28 3.92 -1.60 -9.06
C GLN A 28 5.06 -0.76 -9.64
N ARG A 29 5.46 -1.00 -10.89
CA ARG A 29 6.48 -0.18 -11.57
C ARG A 29 6.03 1.26 -11.74
N LEU A 30 4.77 1.47 -12.14
CA LEU A 30 4.15 2.80 -12.22
C LEU A 30 4.21 3.51 -10.86
N LEU A 31 3.74 2.86 -9.79
CA LEU A 31 3.74 3.43 -8.44
C LEU A 31 5.16 3.77 -7.97
N SER A 32 6.13 2.90 -8.27
CA SER A 32 7.54 3.11 -7.90
C SER A 32 8.17 4.29 -8.64
N SER A 33 7.68 4.65 -9.84
CA SER A 33 8.13 5.81 -10.61
C SER A 33 7.52 7.15 -10.16
N MET A 34 6.44 7.11 -9.37
CA MET A 34 5.81 8.33 -8.84
C MET A 34 6.68 8.91 -7.71
N LYS A 35 6.72 10.25 -7.60
CA LYS A 35 7.35 10.90 -6.46
C LYS A 35 6.60 10.54 -5.17
N TYR A 36 7.33 10.30 -4.07
CA TYR A 36 6.68 10.07 -2.79
C TYR A 36 6.03 11.36 -2.26
N ASN A 37 4.74 11.28 -1.92
CA ASN A 37 3.98 12.39 -1.36
C ASN A 37 4.16 12.45 0.16
N GLY A 38 5.23 13.04 0.63
CA GLY A 38 5.58 13.12 2.06
C GLY A 38 6.34 14.40 2.39
N GLY A 39 6.07 15.48 1.66
CA GLY A 39 6.73 16.76 1.85
C GLY A 39 6.22 17.58 3.04
N ALA A 40 6.87 18.72 3.31
CA ALA A 40 6.57 19.66 4.41
C ALA A 40 5.26 20.47 4.23
N GLY A 41 4.41 20.14 3.26
CA GLY A 41 3.12 20.80 3.04
C GLY A 41 1.99 20.20 3.88
N PRO A 42 0.77 20.79 3.79
CA PRO A 42 -0.41 20.23 4.45
C PRO A 42 -0.66 18.79 3.99
N ALA A 43 -1.12 17.95 4.92
CA ALA A 43 -1.45 16.56 4.63
C ALA A 43 -2.49 16.47 3.51
N THR A 44 -2.28 15.56 2.58
CA THR A 44 -3.21 15.29 1.47
C THR A 44 -3.60 13.82 1.47
N LEU A 45 -4.77 13.55 0.89
CA LEU A 45 -5.19 12.19 0.53
C LEU A 45 -5.82 12.25 -0.85
N LEU A 46 -4.97 12.12 -1.86
CA LEU A 46 -5.34 12.30 -3.26
C LEU A 46 -6.15 11.11 -3.78
N SER A 47 -7.18 11.41 -4.59
CA SER A 47 -7.85 10.40 -5.40
C SER A 47 -6.89 9.85 -6.48
N PHE A 48 -7.28 8.76 -7.15
CA PHE A 48 -6.57 8.25 -8.32
C PHE A 48 -6.27 9.35 -9.36
N ARG A 49 -7.29 10.14 -9.75
CA ARG A 49 -7.15 11.24 -10.72
C ARG A 49 -6.11 12.27 -10.30
N GLU A 50 -6.17 12.73 -9.06
CA GLU A 50 -5.26 13.74 -8.56
C GLU A 50 -3.84 13.22 -8.34
N ALA A 51 -3.69 11.97 -7.91
CA ALA A 51 -2.38 11.32 -7.78
C ALA A 51 -1.67 11.21 -9.14
N LEU A 52 -2.39 10.78 -10.18
CA LEU A 52 -1.85 10.73 -11.55
C LEU A 52 -1.51 12.13 -12.08
N ARG A 53 -2.41 13.10 -11.91
CA ARG A 53 -2.20 14.49 -12.38
C ARG A 53 -0.95 15.10 -11.77
N ARG A 54 -0.71 14.85 -10.47
CA ARG A 54 0.46 15.38 -9.73
C ARG A 54 1.69 14.49 -9.83
N ARG A 55 1.55 13.26 -10.35
CA ARG A 55 2.61 12.23 -10.39
C ARG A 55 3.24 11.97 -9.02
N THR A 56 2.43 11.97 -7.98
CA THR A 56 2.87 11.77 -6.59
C THR A 56 1.88 10.90 -5.84
N ALA A 57 2.39 10.09 -4.91
CA ALA A 57 1.55 9.29 -4.03
C ALA A 57 2.30 8.88 -2.75
N HIS A 58 1.65 8.96 -1.59
CA HIS A 58 2.03 8.20 -0.39
C HIS A 58 1.36 6.81 -0.39
N CYS A 59 1.51 6.01 0.66
CA CYS A 59 1.06 4.62 0.70
C CYS A 59 -0.42 4.43 0.36
N LEU A 60 -1.33 5.17 1.00
CA LEU A 60 -2.77 5.05 0.77
C LEU A 60 -3.18 5.57 -0.62
N GLU A 61 -2.63 6.68 -1.09
CA GLU A 61 -2.87 7.21 -2.44
C GLU A 61 -2.40 6.22 -3.52
N ALA A 62 -1.27 5.55 -3.29
CA ALA A 62 -0.77 4.50 -4.18
C ALA A 62 -1.68 3.27 -4.19
N ALA A 63 -2.19 2.86 -3.02
CA ALA A 63 -3.14 1.76 -2.90
C ALA A 63 -4.46 2.07 -3.62
N ILE A 64 -5.00 3.29 -3.47
CA ILE A 64 -6.17 3.80 -4.21
C ILE A 64 -5.90 3.79 -5.72
N THR A 65 -4.71 4.24 -6.14
CA THR A 65 -4.32 4.27 -7.56
C THR A 65 -4.26 2.86 -8.14
N ALA A 66 -3.67 1.91 -7.42
CA ALA A 66 -3.63 0.51 -7.83
C ALA A 66 -5.04 -0.09 -7.93
N ALA A 67 -5.91 0.20 -6.96
CA ALA A 67 -7.29 -0.26 -6.95
C ALA A 67 -8.07 0.24 -8.17
N ALA A 68 -7.98 1.54 -8.49
CA ALA A 68 -8.67 2.15 -9.63
C ALA A 68 -8.20 1.60 -10.98
N ILE A 69 -6.93 1.24 -11.12
CA ILE A 69 -6.40 0.64 -12.35
C ILE A 69 -6.83 -0.84 -12.44
N LEU A 70 -6.56 -1.61 -11.39
CA LEU A 70 -6.67 -3.07 -11.44
C LEU A 70 -8.12 -3.59 -11.36
N GLU A 71 -9.07 -2.79 -10.86
CA GLU A 71 -10.49 -3.16 -10.93
C GLU A 71 -10.98 -3.34 -12.37
N HIS A 72 -10.34 -2.69 -13.37
CA HIS A 72 -10.60 -2.87 -14.79
C HIS A 72 -10.03 -4.16 -15.36
N HIS A 73 -9.12 -4.80 -14.63
CA HIS A 73 -8.46 -6.04 -15.01
C HIS A 73 -8.88 -7.24 -14.14
N GLY A 74 -10.06 -7.13 -13.47
CA GLY A 74 -10.68 -8.23 -12.73
C GLY A 74 -10.19 -8.39 -11.29
N TYR A 75 -9.40 -7.47 -10.76
CA TYR A 75 -9.00 -7.48 -9.36
C TYR A 75 -9.95 -6.63 -8.52
N PRO A 76 -10.53 -7.16 -7.43
CA PRO A 76 -11.38 -6.37 -6.55
C PRO A 76 -10.56 -5.25 -5.87
N PRO A 77 -11.14 -4.07 -5.59
CA PRO A 77 -10.45 -2.93 -5.02
C PRO A 77 -10.24 -3.09 -3.51
N LEU A 78 -9.43 -4.10 -3.11
CA LEU A 78 -9.16 -4.46 -1.73
C LEU A 78 -7.93 -3.73 -1.22
N LEU A 79 -8.06 -3.03 -0.09
CA LEU A 79 -6.96 -2.41 0.62
C LEU A 79 -6.71 -3.13 1.94
N LEU A 80 -5.44 -3.40 2.24
CA LEU A 80 -5.01 -3.89 3.54
C LEU A 80 -4.37 -2.73 4.31
N SER A 81 -4.93 -2.41 5.46
CA SER A 81 -4.37 -1.48 6.44
C SER A 81 -3.52 -2.25 7.43
N LEU A 82 -2.29 -1.80 7.65
CA LEU A 82 -1.41 -2.27 8.71
C LEU A 82 -1.45 -1.24 9.84
N GLU A 83 -1.97 -1.64 10.98
CA GLU A 83 -1.89 -0.82 12.20
C GLU A 83 -0.50 -0.88 12.81
N SER A 84 -0.04 0.21 13.37
CA SER A 84 1.26 0.31 14.03
C SER A 84 1.18 0.91 15.43
N GLN A 85 2.17 0.58 16.25
CA GLN A 85 2.27 1.08 17.63
C GLN A 85 2.41 2.61 17.69
N ASP A 86 3.01 3.22 16.69
CA ASP A 86 3.27 4.66 16.59
C ASP A 86 2.20 5.42 15.78
N GLN A 87 1.11 4.74 15.40
CA GLN A 87 0.01 5.29 14.61
C GLN A 87 0.42 5.81 13.20
N LEU A 88 1.58 5.39 12.71
CA LEU A 88 2.02 5.64 11.35
C LEU A 88 1.66 4.46 10.46
N ASP A 89 0.37 4.32 10.19
CA ASP A 89 -0.17 3.18 9.46
C ASP A 89 0.35 3.08 8.02
N HIS A 90 0.45 1.86 7.51
CA HIS A 90 0.84 1.60 6.13
C HIS A 90 -0.26 0.87 5.38
N VAL A 91 -0.67 1.39 4.24
CA VAL A 91 -1.76 0.83 3.43
C VAL A 91 -1.24 0.26 2.13
N LEU A 92 -1.77 -0.91 1.78
CA LEU A 92 -1.41 -1.69 0.61
C LEU A 92 -2.65 -1.98 -0.22
N PHE A 93 -2.53 -2.02 -1.55
CA PHE A 93 -3.48 -2.75 -2.38
C PHE A 93 -3.14 -4.24 -2.33
N VAL A 94 -4.12 -5.12 -2.11
CA VAL A 94 -3.89 -6.57 -2.07
C VAL A 94 -4.64 -7.28 -3.19
N TYR A 95 -4.04 -8.36 -3.70
CA TYR A 95 -4.60 -9.15 -4.80
C TYR A 95 -4.27 -10.62 -4.66
N GLN A 96 -5.05 -11.46 -5.34
CA GLN A 96 -4.74 -12.88 -5.49
C GLN A 96 -4.33 -13.22 -6.91
N HIS A 97 -3.36 -14.12 -7.03
CA HIS A 97 -3.01 -14.77 -8.28
C HIS A 97 -2.79 -16.26 -8.01
N ARG A 98 -3.55 -17.14 -8.68
CA ARG A 98 -3.53 -18.59 -8.46
C ARG A 98 -3.70 -18.98 -6.99
N GLY A 99 -4.61 -18.31 -6.28
CA GLY A 99 -4.91 -18.56 -4.86
C GLY A 99 -3.87 -18.03 -3.86
N LEU A 100 -2.80 -17.36 -4.33
CA LEU A 100 -1.77 -16.77 -3.48
C LEU A 100 -1.93 -15.25 -3.41
N TRP A 101 -1.76 -14.69 -2.21
CA TRP A 101 -1.84 -13.25 -1.96
C TRP A 101 -0.53 -12.55 -2.30
N GLY A 102 -0.66 -11.39 -2.93
CA GLY A 102 0.38 -10.40 -3.14
C GLY A 102 -0.13 -9.00 -2.84
N SER A 103 0.74 -8.00 -2.93
CA SER A 103 0.39 -6.60 -2.65
C SER A 103 1.13 -5.63 -3.54
N LEU A 104 0.55 -4.44 -3.71
CA LEU A 104 1.20 -3.28 -4.30
C LEU A 104 1.25 -2.18 -3.25
N ALA A 105 2.39 -1.52 -3.14
CA ALA A 105 2.60 -0.48 -2.16
C ALA A 105 3.66 0.52 -2.61
N ARG A 106 3.58 1.74 -2.07
CA ARG A 106 4.56 2.80 -2.20
C ARG A 106 4.95 3.32 -0.83
N SER A 107 6.22 3.37 -0.54
CA SER A 107 6.76 3.95 0.68
C SER A 107 8.07 4.67 0.36
N ARG A 108 8.57 5.46 1.31
CA ARG A 108 9.97 5.94 1.29
C ARG A 108 10.94 4.79 1.44
N ASP A 109 10.56 3.80 2.24
CA ASP A 109 11.37 2.62 2.51
C ASP A 109 11.07 1.48 1.54
N ILE A 110 12.12 1.04 0.82
CA ILE A 110 12.03 -0.05 -0.17
C ILE A 110 11.45 -1.32 0.44
N GLY A 111 11.81 -1.64 1.69
CA GLY A 111 11.29 -2.81 2.40
C GLY A 111 9.77 -2.85 2.54
N LEU A 112 9.10 -1.69 2.43
CA LEU A 112 7.64 -1.55 2.51
C LEU A 112 6.95 -1.50 1.15
N HIS A 113 7.65 -1.74 0.04
CA HIS A 113 7.04 -1.84 -1.29
C HIS A 113 6.27 -3.16 -1.45
N GLY A 114 5.66 -3.36 -2.63
CA GLY A 114 4.78 -4.49 -2.92
C GLY A 114 5.41 -5.87 -2.76
N ARG A 115 4.54 -6.88 -2.66
CA ARG A 115 4.89 -8.29 -2.52
C ARG A 115 4.40 -9.11 -3.70
N ARG A 116 5.22 -10.07 -4.13
CA ARG A 116 4.82 -11.09 -5.09
C ARG A 116 3.69 -11.96 -4.51
N PRO A 117 2.82 -12.54 -5.35
CA PRO A 117 1.74 -13.42 -4.89
C PRO A 117 2.30 -14.80 -4.49
N VAL A 118 2.91 -14.86 -3.31
CA VAL A 118 3.54 -16.07 -2.74
C VAL A 118 2.96 -16.46 -1.38
N PHE A 119 2.05 -15.67 -0.83
CA PHE A 119 1.51 -15.85 0.52
C PHE A 119 0.17 -16.57 0.48
N ARG A 120 0.04 -17.69 1.19
CA ARG A 120 -1.22 -18.45 1.28
C ARG A 120 -2.33 -17.72 2.05
N HIS A 121 -1.95 -16.89 3.02
CA HIS A 121 -2.86 -16.18 3.91
C HIS A 121 -2.48 -14.71 4.02
N LEU A 122 -3.48 -13.83 4.17
CA LEU A 122 -3.28 -12.40 4.41
C LEU A 122 -2.43 -12.13 5.66
N ARG A 123 -2.57 -12.94 6.72
CA ARG A 123 -1.73 -12.85 7.91
C ARG A 123 -0.24 -13.02 7.58
N HIS A 124 0.11 -13.96 6.70
CA HIS A 124 1.52 -14.16 6.29
C HIS A 124 2.02 -13.02 5.41
N LEU A 125 1.15 -12.48 4.55
CA LEU A 125 1.45 -11.27 3.79
C LEU A 125 1.73 -10.09 4.74
N ALA A 126 0.84 -9.83 5.71
CA ALA A 126 1.02 -8.78 6.71
C ALA A 126 2.31 -8.98 7.52
N TRP A 127 2.60 -10.22 7.97
CA TRP A 127 3.86 -10.56 8.64
C TRP A 127 5.12 -10.26 7.81
N SER A 128 5.06 -10.34 6.49
CA SER A 128 6.21 -10.04 5.64
C SER A 128 6.62 -8.56 5.69
N TYR A 129 5.76 -7.72 6.21
CA TYR A 129 6.03 -6.30 6.45
C TYR A 129 6.55 -6.00 7.86
N PHE A 130 6.48 -6.96 8.80
CA PHE A 130 6.85 -6.73 10.19
C PHE A 130 8.30 -6.25 10.35
N ASP A 131 9.28 -7.03 9.87
CA ASP A 131 10.69 -6.69 10.00
C ASP A 131 11.06 -5.39 9.25
N PRO A 132 10.58 -5.16 7.99
CA PRO A 132 10.81 -3.90 7.27
C PRO A 132 10.15 -2.66 7.90
N TYR A 133 9.10 -2.84 8.68
CA TYR A 133 8.39 -1.75 9.33
C TYR A 133 9.07 -1.28 10.63
N VAL A 134 9.79 -2.18 11.31
CA VAL A 134 10.45 -1.84 12.57
C VAL A 134 11.54 -0.80 12.32
N ASP A 135 11.36 0.37 12.89
CA ASP A 135 12.29 1.48 12.91
C ASP A 135 12.52 1.98 14.34
N GLY A 136 12.87 3.25 14.52
CA GLY A 136 13.08 3.83 15.86
C GLY A 136 11.79 4.06 16.66
N SER A 137 10.62 4.04 16.02
CA SER A 137 9.35 4.53 16.58
C SER A 137 8.29 3.45 16.78
N GLY A 138 8.27 2.38 15.94
CA GLY A 138 7.15 1.48 16.00
C GLY A 138 7.34 0.08 15.44
N ARG A 139 6.25 -0.69 15.53
CA ARG A 139 6.09 -2.03 14.95
C ARG A 139 4.63 -2.23 14.58
N ILE A 140 4.38 -3.14 13.62
CA ILE A 140 3.02 -3.53 13.25
C ILE A 140 2.37 -4.30 14.42
N THR A 141 1.14 -3.91 14.76
CA THR A 141 0.31 -4.51 15.81
C THR A 141 -0.96 -5.18 15.30
N GLY A 142 -1.40 -4.83 14.08
CA GLY A 142 -2.63 -5.37 13.50
C GLY A 142 -2.68 -5.23 11.97
N TYR A 143 -3.69 -5.86 11.38
CA TYR A 143 -4.05 -5.65 9.97
C TYR A 143 -5.55 -5.84 9.75
N GLY A 144 -6.13 -5.02 8.89
CA GLY A 144 -7.52 -5.13 8.42
C GLY A 144 -7.58 -5.09 6.90
N VAL A 145 -8.65 -5.62 6.29
CA VAL A 145 -8.89 -5.55 4.85
C VAL A 145 -10.24 -4.92 4.58
N GLY A 146 -10.21 -3.81 3.86
CA GLY A 146 -11.40 -3.10 3.41
C GLY A 146 -11.62 -3.25 1.90
N ASP A 147 -12.87 -3.31 1.51
CA ASP A 147 -13.29 -3.28 0.11
C ASP A 147 -13.84 -1.90 -0.23
N LEU A 148 -13.17 -1.17 -1.11
CA LEU A 148 -13.58 0.19 -1.45
C LEU A 148 -14.99 0.27 -2.08
N ARG A 149 -15.59 -0.86 -2.49
CA ARG A 149 -16.98 -0.92 -2.94
C ARG A 149 -17.98 -0.66 -1.80
N GLU A 150 -17.59 -0.92 -0.55
CA GLU A 150 -18.40 -0.66 0.64
C GLU A 150 -18.58 0.84 0.93
N LEU A 151 -17.75 1.71 0.33
CA LEU A 151 -17.92 3.15 0.42
C LEU A 151 -19.14 3.69 -0.34
N GLY A 152 -19.88 2.82 -1.05
CA GLY A 152 -21.08 3.19 -1.80
C GLY A 152 -20.79 4.25 -2.86
N ASN A 153 -21.59 5.31 -2.90
CA ASN A 153 -21.47 6.39 -3.89
C ASN A 153 -20.34 7.39 -3.62
N TYR A 154 -19.45 7.10 -2.67
CA TYR A 154 -18.33 8.00 -2.39
C TYR A 154 -17.29 7.95 -3.51
N ASP A 155 -17.03 9.12 -4.12
CA ASP A 155 -16.07 9.24 -5.22
C ASP A 155 -14.63 9.30 -4.72
N TRP A 156 -14.02 8.14 -4.54
CA TRP A 156 -12.61 8.02 -4.19
C TRP A 156 -11.68 7.97 -5.43
N ARG A 157 -12.26 7.86 -6.65
CA ARG A 157 -11.48 7.75 -7.90
C ARG A 157 -11.20 9.08 -8.55
N PHE A 158 -12.21 9.95 -8.65
CA PHE A 158 -12.16 11.16 -9.49
C PHE A 158 -12.24 12.48 -8.70
N SER A 159 -12.49 12.40 -7.40
CA SER A 159 -12.64 13.57 -6.53
C SER A 159 -11.45 14.53 -6.68
N LYS A 160 -11.75 15.81 -6.88
CA LYS A 160 -10.75 16.90 -6.83
C LYS A 160 -10.38 17.28 -5.40
N ARG A 161 -11.16 16.82 -4.40
CA ARG A 161 -10.92 17.02 -2.98
C ARG A 161 -10.22 15.81 -2.40
N ASN A 162 -9.55 16.01 -1.26
CA ASN A 162 -8.98 14.91 -0.48
C ASN A 162 -10.03 13.87 -0.11
N VAL A 163 -9.67 12.59 -0.20
CA VAL A 163 -10.58 11.46 0.00
C VAL A 163 -10.47 10.85 1.40
N TRP A 164 -10.47 11.69 2.43
CA TRP A 164 -10.33 11.30 3.86
C TRP A 164 -11.32 10.25 4.34
N LYS A 165 -12.47 10.08 3.66
CA LYS A 165 -13.42 9.03 4.01
C LYS A 165 -12.84 7.63 3.78
N VAL A 166 -11.90 7.46 2.87
CA VAL A 166 -11.20 6.17 2.66
C VAL A 166 -10.35 5.83 3.88
N GLU A 167 -9.60 6.79 4.41
CA GLU A 167 -8.77 6.59 5.60
C GLU A 167 -9.64 6.23 6.81
N ARG A 168 -10.69 7.01 7.09
CA ARG A 168 -11.63 6.72 8.19
C ARG A 168 -12.25 5.34 8.06
N TYR A 169 -12.68 4.95 6.87
CA TYR A 169 -13.21 3.62 6.61
C TYR A 169 -12.20 2.53 6.99
N LEU A 170 -10.93 2.69 6.60
CA LEU A 170 -9.88 1.72 6.93
C LEU A 170 -9.55 1.68 8.43
N GLN A 171 -9.75 2.76 9.17
CA GLN A 171 -9.61 2.81 10.62
C GLN A 171 -10.79 2.15 11.35
N GLU A 172 -11.99 2.15 10.75
CA GLU A 172 -13.22 1.62 11.34
C GLU A 172 -13.44 0.12 11.07
N ILE A 173 -12.78 -0.48 10.05
CA ILE A 173 -12.91 -1.91 9.76
C ILE A 173 -12.30 -2.78 10.87
N PRO A 174 -12.77 -4.03 11.06
CA PRO A 174 -12.15 -4.95 12.02
C PRO A 174 -10.69 -5.24 11.66
N HIS A 175 -9.80 -5.15 12.67
CA HIS A 175 -8.39 -5.52 12.54
C HIS A 175 -8.07 -6.80 13.30
N HIS A 176 -7.25 -7.64 12.69
CA HIS A 176 -6.70 -8.86 13.27
C HIS A 176 -5.36 -8.55 13.94
N GLU A 177 -5.22 -8.88 15.21
CA GLU A 177 -4.01 -8.62 15.98
C GLU A 177 -2.79 -9.40 15.43
N ILE A 178 -1.66 -8.73 15.36
CA ILE A 178 -0.33 -9.32 15.11
C ILE A 178 0.47 -9.25 16.41
N ARG A 179 0.60 -10.39 17.09
CA ARG A 179 1.42 -10.50 18.31
C ARG A 179 2.85 -10.85 17.97
N SER A 180 3.78 -10.02 18.37
CA SER A 180 5.21 -10.28 18.30
C SER A 180 5.84 -10.27 19.70
N SER A 181 6.84 -11.12 19.95
CA SER A 181 7.57 -11.05 21.22
C SER A 181 8.47 -9.83 21.28
N GLU A 182 8.68 -9.32 22.49
CA GLU A 182 9.62 -8.22 22.75
C GLU A 182 11.06 -8.60 22.31
N HIS A 183 11.44 -9.86 22.50
CA HIS A 183 12.74 -10.37 22.05
C HIS A 183 12.91 -10.24 20.53
N ARG A 184 11.88 -10.62 19.74
CA ARG A 184 11.90 -10.44 18.28
C ARG A 184 12.01 -8.97 17.90
N HIS A 185 11.16 -8.13 18.48
CA HIS A 185 11.14 -6.70 18.21
C HIS A 185 12.52 -6.07 18.52
N SER A 186 13.06 -6.30 19.72
CA SER A 186 14.37 -5.75 20.13
C SER A 186 15.51 -6.18 19.20
N ARG A 187 15.49 -7.44 18.73
CA ARG A 187 16.50 -7.93 17.78
C ARG A 187 16.40 -7.24 16.43
N VAL A 188 15.19 -7.06 15.90
CA VAL A 188 14.99 -6.37 14.60
C VAL A 188 15.35 -4.90 14.73
N LEU A 189 14.96 -4.24 15.82
CA LEU A 189 15.29 -2.86 16.10
C LEU A 189 16.81 -2.63 16.25
N ALA A 190 17.51 -3.53 16.95
CA ALA A 190 18.96 -3.47 17.06
C ALA A 190 19.64 -3.53 15.68
N ARG A 191 19.18 -4.44 14.81
CA ARG A 191 19.66 -4.54 13.43
C ARG A 191 19.39 -3.26 12.61
N PHE A 192 18.21 -2.68 12.75
CA PHE A 192 17.87 -1.41 12.12
C PHE A 192 18.80 -0.28 12.58
N LYS A 193 18.98 -0.14 13.89
CA LYS A 193 19.88 0.90 14.48
C LYS A 193 21.32 0.75 13.99
N GLU A 194 21.84 -0.47 13.97
CA GLU A 194 23.21 -0.74 13.48
C GLU A 194 23.34 -0.40 11.99
N PHE A 195 22.34 -0.79 11.16
CA PHE A 195 22.34 -0.41 9.75
C PHE A 195 22.32 1.11 9.55
N LYS A 196 21.47 1.83 10.29
CA LYS A 196 21.35 3.30 10.17
C LYS A 196 22.60 4.02 10.69
N LYS A 197 23.32 3.46 11.65
CA LYS A 197 24.62 3.98 12.10
C LYS A 197 25.67 3.95 10.98
N GLN A 198 25.67 2.88 10.19
CA GLN A 198 26.60 2.71 9.06
C GLN A 198 26.12 3.41 7.77
N HIS A 199 24.80 3.56 7.61
CA HIS A 199 24.16 4.05 6.41
C HIS A 199 23.00 5.02 6.74
N PRO A 200 23.26 6.23 7.27
CA PRO A 200 22.23 7.13 7.78
C PRO A 200 21.18 7.51 6.74
N ASP A 201 21.58 7.68 5.47
CA ASP A 201 20.71 8.15 4.39
C ASP A 201 20.08 7.01 3.56
N LYS A 202 20.44 5.74 3.83
CA LYS A 202 19.94 4.61 3.08
C LYS A 202 18.71 3.98 3.75
N SER A 203 17.76 3.57 2.93
CA SER A 203 16.68 2.67 3.35
C SER A 203 17.24 1.26 3.61
N PRO A 204 16.81 0.56 4.66
CA PRO A 204 17.25 -0.80 4.92
C PRO A 204 16.94 -1.73 3.74
N ASP A 205 17.94 -2.49 3.32
CA ASP A 205 17.84 -3.44 2.20
C ASP A 205 18.37 -4.85 2.52
N TYR A 206 18.69 -5.07 3.77
CA TYR A 206 19.32 -6.30 4.29
C TYR A 206 18.38 -7.48 4.48
N PHE A 207 17.13 -7.39 4.00
CA PHE A 207 16.14 -8.46 4.19
C PHE A 207 16.49 -9.69 3.37
N ALA A 208 16.57 -10.85 4.05
CA ALA A 208 16.94 -12.11 3.41
C ALA A 208 15.95 -12.50 2.29
N ASN A 209 16.51 -13.02 1.20
CA ASN A 209 15.73 -13.56 0.08
C ASN A 209 14.66 -12.61 -0.50
N ARG A 210 14.87 -11.29 -0.40
CA ARG A 210 13.89 -10.30 -0.84
C ARG A 210 13.44 -10.49 -2.30
N HIS A 211 14.32 -10.97 -3.17
CA HIS A 211 14.02 -11.26 -4.58
C HIS A 211 12.95 -12.35 -4.77
N GLN A 212 12.69 -13.18 -3.76
CA GLN A 212 11.67 -14.23 -3.81
C GLN A 212 10.28 -13.70 -3.49
N TRP A 213 10.16 -12.64 -2.68
CA TRP A 213 8.89 -12.15 -2.17
C TRP A 213 8.60 -10.67 -2.46
N MET A 214 9.58 -9.84 -2.77
CA MET A 214 9.34 -8.47 -3.28
C MET A 214 8.95 -8.50 -4.75
N LEU A 215 8.07 -7.55 -5.14
CA LEU A 215 7.53 -7.43 -6.49
C LEU A 215 8.40 -6.53 -7.38
#